data_9ca35944b323b03fba30080be43e215f
#
_entry.id   9ca35944b323b03fba30080be43e215f
#
_cell.length_a   1.000
_cell.length_b   1.000
_cell.length_c   1.000
_cell.angle_alpha   90.00
_cell.angle_beta   90.00
_cell.angle_gamma   90.00
#
_symmetry.space_group_name_H-M   'P 1'
#
loop_
_entity.id
_entity.type
_entity.pdbx_description
1 polymer ?
#
loop_
_entity_poly.entity_id
_entity_poly.type
_entity_poly.pdbx_seq_one_letter_code
_entity_poly.pdbx_strand_id
1 'polypeptide(L)'
;RDRSPSRGLGDVYKRQVEPMSEKALIETMYVEIRAQKARGNKNLLVFFGNYGEDFTRDEMKLDLEGHVTCSNFVGELLDYAVYCGFETLLLIGHSGKLVKVAQGVMNTHSKYADCRTELFALEAMFHGASVEVGREIYGCLTTDEVTKVLKREQIFEPVMDKVTEKIDFYMQHRVHGKIKTAALMFSNVYGILGKTKYADELIQLHKQKGV
;
A
#
# COMPACT_ATOMS: atom_id res chain seq x y z
N ARG A 1 26.11 -30.17 57.10
CA ARG A 1 25.78 -30.67 55.77
C ARG A 1 24.46 -30.03 55.39
N ASP A 2 24.59 -28.83 54.85
CA ASP A 2 23.44 -28.06 54.34
C ASP A 2 23.22 -28.37 52.87
N ARG A 3 22.02 -28.84 52.57
CA ARG A 3 21.49 -28.85 51.20
C ARG A 3 20.52 -27.71 51.08
N SER A 4 20.95 -26.62 50.46
CA SER A 4 20.09 -25.57 50.02
C SER A 4 19.21 -26.07 48.88
N PRO A 5 17.89 -25.88 48.87
CA PRO A 5 17.07 -26.22 47.74
C PRO A 5 17.33 -25.16 46.64
N SER A 6 17.64 -25.66 45.44
CA SER A 6 17.74 -24.85 44.23
C SER A 6 16.39 -24.15 44.02
N ARG A 7 16.40 -22.82 44.11
CA ARG A 7 15.27 -22.00 43.67
C ARG A 7 15.11 -22.21 42.15
N GLY A 8 14.05 -22.88 41.80
CA GLY A 8 13.60 -22.98 40.40
C GLY A 8 13.49 -21.59 39.82
N LEU A 9 14.23 -21.36 38.75
CA LEU A 9 14.01 -20.21 37.86
C LEU A 9 12.58 -20.37 37.32
N GLY A 10 11.70 -19.49 37.78
CA GLY A 10 10.37 -19.40 37.24
C GLY A 10 10.47 -19.21 35.72
N ASP A 11 9.85 -20.10 34.98
CA ASP A 11 9.63 -19.97 33.57
C ASP A 11 9.02 -18.61 33.28
N VAL A 12 9.86 -17.73 32.75
CA VAL A 12 9.37 -16.51 32.10
C VAL A 12 8.68 -16.99 30.84
N TYR A 13 7.37 -17.21 30.92
CA TYR A 13 6.50 -17.39 29.79
C TYR A 13 6.70 -16.17 28.89
N LYS A 14 7.63 -16.28 27.93
CA LYS A 14 7.68 -15.38 26.78
C LYS A 14 6.34 -15.59 26.09
N ARG A 15 5.41 -14.66 26.29
CA ARG A 15 4.24 -14.54 25.45
C ARG A 15 4.76 -14.39 24.02
N GLN A 16 4.87 -15.49 23.31
CA GLN A 16 5.03 -15.46 21.86
C GLN A 16 3.72 -14.90 21.35
N VAL A 17 3.78 -13.67 20.86
CA VAL A 17 2.70 -13.10 20.06
C VAL A 17 2.73 -13.88 18.76
N GLU A 18 1.85 -14.87 18.63
CA GLU A 18 1.66 -15.55 17.36
C GLU A 18 1.15 -14.53 16.35
N PRO A 19 1.81 -14.37 15.20
CA PRO A 19 1.29 -13.48 14.17
C PRO A 19 -0.08 -13.99 13.71
N MET A 20 -1.02 -13.07 13.51
CA MET A 20 -2.34 -13.41 12.97
C MET A 20 -2.18 -14.17 11.66
N SER A 21 -2.97 -15.22 11.46
CA SER A 21 -3.00 -15.94 10.19
C SER A 21 -3.50 -15.01 9.07
N GLU A 22 -3.10 -15.28 7.82
CA GLU A 22 -3.60 -14.53 6.65
C GLU A 22 -5.13 -14.52 6.61
N LYS A 23 -5.76 -15.65 6.90
CA LYS A 23 -7.22 -15.74 6.98
C LYS A 23 -7.80 -14.80 8.03
N ALA A 24 -7.21 -14.71 9.22
CA ALA A 24 -7.68 -13.82 10.27
C ALA A 24 -7.52 -12.33 9.88
N LEU A 25 -6.44 -11.97 9.19
CA LEU A 25 -6.23 -10.61 8.67
C LEU A 25 -7.26 -10.25 7.61
N ILE A 26 -7.55 -11.16 6.67
CA ILE A 26 -8.58 -10.96 5.64
C ILE A 26 -9.97 -10.82 6.28
N GLU A 27 -10.32 -11.68 7.23
CA GLU A 27 -11.61 -11.59 7.95
C GLU A 27 -11.75 -10.27 8.72
N THR A 28 -10.67 -9.78 9.35
CA THR A 28 -10.67 -8.48 10.03
C THR A 28 -10.95 -7.36 9.02
N MET A 29 -10.27 -7.34 7.88
CA MET A 29 -10.53 -6.37 6.81
C MET A 29 -11.99 -6.43 6.33
N TYR A 30 -12.56 -7.62 6.16
CA TYR A 30 -13.95 -7.78 5.76
C TYR A 30 -14.93 -7.22 6.81
N VAL A 31 -14.63 -7.39 8.10
CA VAL A 31 -15.42 -6.79 9.18
C VAL A 31 -15.38 -5.26 9.10
N GLU A 32 -14.20 -4.67 8.92
CA GLU A 32 -14.03 -3.23 8.75
C GLU A 32 -14.82 -2.70 7.55
N ILE A 33 -14.72 -3.35 6.39
CA ILE A 33 -15.46 -2.97 5.17
C ILE A 33 -16.99 -3.02 5.42
N ARG A 34 -17.49 -4.09 6.03
CA ARG A 34 -18.91 -4.20 6.38
C ARG A 34 -19.37 -3.11 7.35
N ALA A 35 -18.54 -2.79 8.33
CA ALA A 35 -18.85 -1.71 9.28
C ALA A 35 -18.97 -0.35 8.57
N GLN A 36 -18.11 -0.06 7.59
CA GLN A 36 -18.24 1.16 6.78
C GLN A 36 -19.53 1.16 5.96
N LYS A 37 -19.89 0.03 5.37
CA LYS A 37 -21.13 -0.09 4.61
C LYS A 37 -22.36 0.08 5.49
N ALA A 38 -22.37 -0.49 6.69
CA ALA A 38 -23.45 -0.37 7.67
C ALA A 38 -23.67 1.08 8.15
N ARG A 39 -22.59 1.90 8.18
CA ARG A 39 -22.65 3.35 8.46
C ARG A 39 -23.20 4.18 7.26
N GLY A 40 -23.51 3.55 6.14
CA GLY A 40 -23.99 4.21 4.94
C GLY A 40 -22.90 4.80 4.05
N ASN A 41 -21.64 4.50 4.34
CA ASN A 41 -20.54 5.00 3.53
C ASN A 41 -20.56 4.37 2.13
N LYS A 42 -20.40 5.21 1.11
CA LYS A 42 -20.31 4.81 -0.30
C LYS A 42 -18.89 4.82 -0.83
N ASN A 43 -18.03 5.59 -0.16
CA ASN A 43 -16.63 5.82 -0.53
C ASN A 43 -15.73 5.13 0.50
N LEU A 44 -14.79 4.32 0.05
CA LEU A 44 -13.91 3.55 0.91
C LEU A 44 -12.50 4.15 0.89
N LEU A 45 -11.99 4.51 2.08
CA LEU A 45 -10.59 4.92 2.28
C LEU A 45 -9.81 3.75 2.86
N VAL A 46 -8.69 3.41 2.24
CA VAL A 46 -7.92 2.22 2.58
C VAL A 46 -6.43 2.52 2.69
N PHE A 47 -5.79 1.95 3.70
CA PHE A 47 -4.35 1.96 3.88
C PHE A 47 -3.77 0.54 3.85
N PHE A 48 -2.50 0.41 3.48
CA PHE A 48 -1.79 -0.87 3.60
C PHE A 48 -1.47 -1.23 5.05
N GLY A 49 -1.35 -0.25 5.92
CA GLY A 49 -1.03 -0.37 7.33
C GLY A 49 -0.81 1.02 7.95
N ASN A 50 -0.39 1.08 9.19
CA ASN A 50 -0.36 2.30 10.02
C ASN A 50 0.50 3.45 9.44
N TYR A 51 1.54 3.14 8.66
CA TYR A 51 2.42 4.19 8.09
C TYR A 51 1.70 5.18 7.17
N GLY A 52 0.63 4.75 6.50
CA GLY A 52 -0.18 5.63 5.64
C GLY A 52 -1.01 6.63 6.44
N GLU A 53 -1.41 6.27 7.64
CA GLU A 53 -2.25 7.11 8.51
C GLU A 53 -1.51 8.36 8.98
N ASP A 54 -0.27 8.19 9.50
CA ASP A 54 0.53 9.31 9.99
C ASP A 54 0.84 10.31 8.87
N PHE A 55 1.27 9.78 7.71
CA PHE A 55 1.54 10.60 6.53
C PHE A 55 0.31 11.41 6.08
N THR A 56 -0.86 10.77 6.01
CA THR A 56 -2.08 11.43 5.50
C THR A 56 -2.73 12.37 6.51
N ARG A 57 -2.59 12.11 7.81
CA ARG A 57 -3.09 13.01 8.85
C ARG A 57 -2.38 14.36 8.81
N ASP A 58 -1.07 14.34 8.70
CA ASP A 58 -0.24 15.54 8.79
C ASP A 58 -0.21 16.30 7.45
N GLU A 59 -0.08 15.61 6.34
CA GLU A 59 0.12 16.21 5.01
C GLU A 59 -1.18 16.52 4.26
N MET A 60 -2.23 15.70 4.43
CA MET A 60 -3.40 15.75 3.55
C MET A 60 -4.70 16.17 4.25
N LYS A 61 -4.73 16.23 5.58
CA LYS A 61 -5.93 16.56 6.39
C LYS A 61 -7.14 15.70 6.01
N LEU A 62 -6.93 14.40 5.81
CA LEU A 62 -8.01 13.46 5.54
C LEU A 62 -8.76 13.15 6.83
N ASP A 63 -10.06 12.90 6.69
CA ASP A 63 -10.84 12.28 7.73
C ASP A 63 -10.51 10.79 7.77
N LEU A 64 -9.79 10.39 8.81
CA LEU A 64 -9.37 9.01 9.01
C LEU A 64 -10.42 8.20 9.77
N GLU A 65 -11.54 8.82 10.17
CA GLU A 65 -12.60 8.08 10.83
C GLU A 65 -13.19 7.04 9.87
N GLY A 66 -13.04 5.79 10.24
CA GLY A 66 -13.62 4.70 9.47
C GLY A 66 -12.80 4.26 8.24
N HIS A 67 -11.51 4.54 8.18
CA HIS A 67 -10.64 3.90 7.19
C HIS A 67 -10.55 2.37 7.40
N VAL A 68 -10.10 1.67 6.38
CA VAL A 68 -9.87 0.22 6.38
C VAL A 68 -8.39 -0.06 6.17
N THR A 69 -7.86 -1.08 6.85
CA THR A 69 -6.48 -1.54 6.65
C THR A 69 -6.46 -2.84 5.86
N CYS A 70 -5.83 -2.85 4.66
CA CYS A 70 -5.80 -4.04 3.80
C CYS A 70 -4.56 -4.92 3.98
N SER A 71 -3.59 -4.52 4.80
CA SER A 71 -2.32 -5.24 4.97
C SER A 71 -1.61 -5.50 3.62
N ASN A 72 -1.64 -6.74 3.12
CA ASN A 72 -1.08 -7.12 1.82
C ASN A 72 -2.15 -7.57 0.80
N PHE A 73 -3.42 -7.61 1.20
CA PHE A 73 -4.50 -8.31 0.49
C PHE A 73 -5.31 -7.38 -0.42
N VAL A 74 -4.64 -6.78 -1.41
CA VAL A 74 -5.28 -5.81 -2.33
C VAL A 74 -6.35 -6.48 -3.19
N GLY A 75 -6.12 -7.72 -3.64
CA GLY A 75 -7.09 -8.45 -4.44
C GLY A 75 -8.40 -8.70 -3.68
N GLU A 76 -8.30 -9.25 -2.47
CA GLU A 76 -9.42 -9.52 -1.57
C GLU A 76 -10.16 -8.23 -1.20
N LEU A 77 -9.42 -7.14 -0.96
CA LEU A 77 -9.98 -5.82 -0.72
C LEU A 77 -10.87 -5.37 -1.87
N LEU A 78 -10.33 -5.37 -3.10
CA LEU A 78 -11.03 -4.90 -4.30
C LEU A 78 -12.28 -5.73 -4.58
N ASP A 79 -12.16 -7.06 -4.52
CA ASP A 79 -13.28 -7.97 -4.74
C ASP A 79 -14.38 -7.77 -3.71
N TYR A 80 -14.00 -7.61 -2.43
CA TYR A 80 -14.99 -7.45 -1.37
C TYR A 80 -15.63 -6.06 -1.35
N ALA A 81 -14.91 -5.01 -1.73
CA ALA A 81 -15.49 -3.68 -1.92
C ALA A 81 -16.56 -3.67 -3.03
N VAL A 82 -16.31 -4.37 -4.14
CA VAL A 82 -17.29 -4.59 -5.21
C VAL A 82 -18.50 -5.38 -4.67
N TYR A 83 -18.27 -6.48 -3.96
CA TYR A 83 -19.33 -7.31 -3.38
C TYR A 83 -20.25 -6.51 -2.43
N CYS A 84 -19.65 -5.66 -1.59
CA CYS A 84 -20.41 -4.79 -0.68
C CYS A 84 -21.10 -3.60 -1.37
N GLY A 85 -20.85 -3.35 -2.66
CA GLY A 85 -21.49 -2.29 -3.43
C GLY A 85 -21.01 -0.89 -3.03
N PHE A 86 -19.70 -0.70 -2.83
CA PHE A 86 -19.12 0.64 -2.74
C PHE A 86 -19.11 1.30 -4.12
N GLU A 87 -19.12 2.63 -4.13
CA GLU A 87 -19.08 3.43 -5.37
C GLU A 87 -17.61 3.78 -5.72
N THR A 88 -16.80 4.06 -4.70
CA THR A 88 -15.38 4.44 -4.87
C THR A 88 -14.48 3.75 -3.86
N LEU A 89 -13.19 3.62 -4.21
CA LEU A 89 -12.13 3.13 -3.33
C LEU A 89 -10.85 3.94 -3.57
N LEU A 90 -10.35 4.59 -2.52
CA LEU A 90 -9.04 5.25 -2.51
C LEU A 90 -8.04 4.42 -1.70
N LEU A 91 -7.00 3.91 -2.36
CA LEU A 91 -5.92 3.15 -1.73
C LEU A 91 -4.69 4.04 -1.54
N ILE A 92 -4.25 4.22 -0.31
CA ILE A 92 -3.04 4.99 0.02
C ILE A 92 -1.96 4.04 0.53
N GLY A 93 -0.79 4.12 -0.09
CA GLY A 93 0.26 3.17 0.25
C GLY A 93 1.67 3.61 -0.08
N HIS A 94 2.61 3.00 0.66
CA HIS A 94 4.04 3.18 0.41
C HIS A 94 4.45 2.58 -0.94
N SER A 95 5.38 3.22 -1.62
CA SER A 95 5.89 2.82 -2.95
C SER A 95 6.33 1.36 -3.02
N GLY A 96 6.97 0.84 -1.99
CA GLY A 96 7.42 -0.56 -1.93
C GLY A 96 6.31 -1.61 -2.01
N LYS A 97 5.06 -1.24 -1.74
CA LYS A 97 3.88 -2.10 -1.92
C LYS A 97 3.13 -1.79 -3.21
N LEU A 98 2.88 -0.51 -3.49
CA LEU A 98 2.10 -0.12 -4.67
C LEU A 98 2.79 -0.43 -6.00
N VAL A 99 4.12 -0.39 -6.08
CA VAL A 99 4.85 -0.82 -7.27
C VAL A 99 4.58 -2.29 -7.64
N LYS A 100 4.28 -3.15 -6.68
CA LYS A 100 3.89 -4.55 -6.93
C LYS A 100 2.51 -4.63 -7.59
N VAL A 101 1.57 -3.77 -7.17
CA VAL A 101 0.25 -3.64 -7.81
C VAL A 101 0.38 -3.18 -9.26
N ALA A 102 1.36 -2.30 -9.58
CA ALA A 102 1.67 -1.90 -10.94
C ALA A 102 2.12 -3.06 -11.84
N GLN A 103 2.41 -4.22 -11.27
CA GLN A 103 2.77 -5.45 -11.99
C GLN A 103 1.69 -6.53 -11.86
N GLY A 104 0.49 -6.17 -11.38
CA GLY A 104 -0.63 -7.10 -11.23
C GLY A 104 -0.54 -8.00 -10.00
N VAL A 105 0.43 -7.76 -9.10
CA VAL A 105 0.58 -8.53 -7.86
C VAL A 105 -0.43 -8.03 -6.83
N MET A 106 -1.47 -8.80 -6.58
CA MET A 106 -2.59 -8.43 -5.72
C MET A 106 -2.44 -8.87 -4.27
N ASN A 107 -1.45 -9.72 -3.95
CA ASN A 107 -0.97 -9.93 -2.60
C ASN A 107 0.48 -9.43 -2.51
N THR A 108 0.69 -8.29 -1.86
CA THR A 108 1.97 -7.58 -1.86
C THR A 108 3.00 -8.13 -0.86
N HIS A 109 2.71 -9.25 -0.18
CA HIS A 109 3.67 -9.88 0.71
C HIS A 109 4.86 -10.44 -0.09
N SER A 110 6.08 -10.24 0.41
CA SER A 110 7.33 -10.61 -0.29
C SER A 110 7.47 -12.10 -0.58
N LYS A 111 6.77 -12.97 0.16
CA LYS A 111 6.76 -14.42 -0.13
C LYS A 111 6.12 -14.78 -1.47
N TYR A 112 5.26 -13.90 -2.02
CA TYR A 112 4.60 -14.15 -3.32
C TYR A 112 5.38 -13.52 -4.48
N ALA A 113 5.88 -12.31 -4.29
CA ALA A 113 6.71 -11.63 -5.27
C ALA A 113 7.50 -10.50 -4.63
N ASP A 114 8.72 -10.30 -5.07
CA ASP A 114 9.53 -9.12 -4.77
C ASP A 114 10.04 -8.52 -6.08
N CYS A 115 9.15 -7.88 -6.80
CA CYS A 115 9.39 -7.27 -8.11
C CYS A 115 9.44 -5.74 -8.02
N ARG A 116 10.08 -5.21 -6.95
CA ARG A 116 10.04 -3.77 -6.64
C ARG A 116 10.90 -2.91 -7.56
N THR A 117 11.95 -3.47 -8.13
CA THR A 117 12.95 -2.70 -8.89
C THR A 117 12.87 -2.94 -10.40
N GLU A 118 12.36 -4.09 -10.82
CA GLU A 118 12.31 -4.51 -12.22
C GLU A 118 11.52 -3.53 -13.09
N LEU A 119 10.33 -3.14 -12.63
CA LEU A 119 9.50 -2.20 -13.37
C LEU A 119 10.17 -0.84 -13.49
N PHE A 120 10.73 -0.34 -12.40
CA PHE A 120 11.43 0.94 -12.41
C PHE A 120 12.65 0.93 -13.33
N ALA A 121 13.44 -0.16 -13.32
CA ALA A 121 14.59 -0.30 -14.18
C ALA A 121 14.18 -0.32 -15.66
N LEU A 122 13.12 -1.06 -16.00
CA LEU A 122 12.60 -1.14 -17.36
C LEU A 122 12.06 0.23 -17.83
N GLU A 123 11.22 0.86 -17.03
CA GLU A 123 10.65 2.17 -17.37
C GLU A 123 11.72 3.26 -17.45
N ALA A 124 12.74 3.23 -16.58
CA ALA A 124 13.87 4.15 -16.66
C ALA A 124 14.59 4.05 -18.01
N MET A 125 14.87 2.81 -18.48
CA MET A 125 15.51 2.60 -19.78
C MET A 125 14.60 3.06 -20.94
N PHE A 126 13.30 2.85 -20.88
CA PHE A 126 12.37 3.36 -21.88
C PHE A 126 12.29 4.89 -21.92
N HIS A 127 12.64 5.55 -20.81
CA HIS A 127 12.71 7.00 -20.72
C HIS A 127 14.14 7.55 -20.84
N GLY A 128 15.04 6.80 -21.47
CA GLY A 128 16.35 7.27 -21.91
C GLY A 128 17.49 7.03 -20.92
N ALA A 129 17.26 6.32 -19.81
CA ALA A 129 18.37 5.89 -18.96
C ALA A 129 19.26 4.87 -19.68
N SER A 130 20.56 4.90 -19.37
CA SER A 130 21.48 3.89 -19.89
C SER A 130 21.22 2.52 -19.26
N VAL A 131 21.75 1.48 -19.87
CA VAL A 131 21.69 0.10 -19.32
C VAL A 131 22.38 0.03 -17.96
N GLU A 132 23.44 0.80 -17.76
CA GLU A 132 24.16 0.88 -16.48
C GLU A 132 23.27 1.46 -15.37
N VAL A 133 22.52 2.53 -15.64
CA VAL A 133 21.52 3.10 -14.74
C VAL A 133 20.38 2.10 -14.49
N GLY A 134 19.92 1.40 -15.52
CA GLY A 134 18.94 0.32 -15.37
C GLY A 134 19.43 -0.78 -14.41
N ARG A 135 20.69 -1.18 -14.52
CA ARG A 135 21.31 -2.16 -13.61
C ARG A 135 21.46 -1.62 -12.19
N GLU A 136 21.81 -0.34 -12.03
CA GLU A 136 21.85 0.31 -10.72
C GLU A 136 20.49 0.28 -10.04
N ILE A 137 19.43 0.67 -10.76
CA ILE A 137 18.04 0.63 -10.24
C ILE A 137 17.64 -0.81 -9.89
N TYR A 138 17.93 -1.77 -10.75
CA TYR A 138 17.63 -3.18 -10.50
C TYR A 138 18.32 -3.70 -9.23
N GLY A 139 19.53 -3.23 -8.92
CA GLY A 139 20.29 -3.59 -7.73
C GLY A 139 19.90 -2.85 -6.45
N CYS A 140 18.98 -1.88 -6.49
CA CYS A 140 18.52 -1.16 -5.30
C CYS A 140 17.75 -2.10 -4.35
N LEU A 141 17.92 -1.90 -3.05
CA LEU A 141 17.22 -2.67 -2.02
C LEU A 141 15.87 -2.08 -1.67
N THR A 142 15.72 -0.77 -1.84
CA THR A 142 14.51 -0.03 -1.47
C THR A 142 14.01 0.85 -2.62
N THR A 143 12.71 1.15 -2.61
CA THR A 143 12.12 2.10 -3.57
C THR A 143 12.56 3.55 -3.33
N ASP A 144 13.07 3.87 -2.14
CA ASP A 144 13.64 5.19 -1.86
C ASP A 144 15.01 5.36 -2.56
N GLU A 145 15.82 4.30 -2.58
CA GLU A 145 17.07 4.29 -3.37
C GLU A 145 16.76 4.43 -4.87
N VAL A 146 15.76 3.71 -5.37
CA VAL A 146 15.27 3.87 -6.75
C VAL A 146 14.87 5.31 -7.03
N THR A 147 14.06 5.91 -6.14
CA THR A 147 13.60 7.30 -6.27
C THR A 147 14.78 8.27 -6.34
N LYS A 148 15.82 8.04 -5.54
CA LYS A 148 17.05 8.84 -5.58
C LYS A 148 17.75 8.77 -6.95
N VAL A 149 17.87 7.57 -7.51
CA VAL A 149 18.47 7.38 -8.85
C VAL A 149 17.62 8.07 -9.93
N LEU A 150 16.30 7.85 -9.94
CA LEU A 150 15.40 8.46 -10.93
C LEU A 150 15.45 10.00 -10.91
N LYS A 151 15.54 10.60 -9.71
CA LYS A 151 15.69 12.05 -9.56
C LYS A 151 17.06 12.56 -10.03
N ARG A 152 18.13 11.84 -9.75
CA ARG A 152 19.46 12.15 -10.25
C ARG A 152 19.52 12.15 -11.78
N GLU A 153 18.87 11.18 -12.42
CA GLU A 153 18.80 11.04 -13.88
C GLU A 153 17.73 11.95 -14.52
N GLN A 154 16.98 12.72 -13.74
CA GLN A 154 15.91 13.63 -14.21
C GLN A 154 14.79 12.93 -14.99
N ILE A 155 14.52 11.69 -14.66
CA ILE A 155 13.46 10.86 -15.28
C ILE A 155 12.39 10.41 -14.28
N PHE A 156 12.35 11.04 -13.11
CA PHE A 156 11.43 10.65 -12.04
C PHE A 156 9.97 10.74 -12.47
N GLU A 157 9.54 11.89 -12.96
CA GLU A 157 8.15 12.13 -13.34
C GLU A 157 7.65 11.15 -14.43
N PRO A 158 8.31 11.02 -15.59
CA PRO A 158 7.80 10.14 -16.64
C PRO A 158 7.78 8.66 -16.23
N VAL A 159 8.71 8.22 -15.38
CA VAL A 159 8.71 6.84 -14.85
C VAL A 159 7.57 6.65 -13.86
N MET A 160 7.35 7.60 -12.95
CA MET A 160 6.27 7.52 -11.97
C MET A 160 4.89 7.59 -12.60
N ASP A 161 4.71 8.38 -13.66
CA ASP A 161 3.47 8.43 -14.44
C ASP A 161 3.15 7.04 -15.01
N LYS A 162 4.14 6.34 -15.56
CA LYS A 162 3.94 4.97 -16.05
C LYS A 162 3.63 3.96 -14.96
N VAL A 163 4.29 4.07 -13.82
CA VAL A 163 4.01 3.21 -12.67
C VAL A 163 2.58 3.43 -12.17
N THR A 164 2.15 4.68 -12.01
CA THR A 164 0.79 4.99 -11.55
C THR A 164 -0.29 4.64 -12.58
N GLU A 165 -0.02 4.80 -13.88
CA GLU A 165 -0.88 4.33 -14.96
C GLU A 165 -1.11 2.81 -14.88
N LYS A 166 -0.05 2.03 -14.63
CA LYS A 166 -0.15 0.58 -14.44
C LYS A 166 -0.91 0.20 -13.17
N ILE A 167 -0.74 0.93 -12.07
CA ILE A 167 -1.54 0.71 -10.85
C ILE A 167 -3.02 0.91 -11.17
N ASP A 168 -3.37 2.03 -11.82
CA ASP A 168 -4.75 2.33 -12.22
C ASP A 168 -5.33 1.21 -13.09
N PHE A 169 -4.58 0.80 -14.11
CA PHE A 169 -4.98 -0.28 -15.00
C PHE A 169 -5.32 -1.57 -14.24
N TYR A 170 -4.44 -2.05 -13.38
CA TYR A 170 -4.67 -3.32 -12.70
C TYR A 170 -5.77 -3.24 -11.64
N MET A 171 -5.92 -2.10 -10.95
CA MET A 171 -7.02 -1.90 -10.01
C MET A 171 -8.37 -1.85 -10.74
N GLN A 172 -8.48 -1.07 -11.82
CA GLN A 172 -9.70 -0.97 -12.64
C GLN A 172 -10.04 -2.30 -13.32
N HIS A 173 -9.02 -3.03 -13.81
CA HIS A 173 -9.21 -4.34 -14.39
C HIS A 173 -9.78 -5.33 -13.36
N ARG A 174 -9.25 -5.35 -12.15
CA ARG A 174 -9.72 -6.26 -11.08
C ARG A 174 -11.17 -6.03 -10.71
N VAL A 175 -11.60 -4.78 -10.61
CA VAL A 175 -12.98 -4.43 -10.25
C VAL A 175 -13.94 -4.45 -11.45
N HIS A 176 -13.45 -4.76 -12.66
CA HIS A 176 -14.23 -4.78 -13.89
C HIS A 176 -15.03 -3.49 -14.14
N GLY A 177 -14.47 -2.35 -13.74
CA GLY A 177 -15.12 -1.04 -13.85
C GLY A 177 -16.37 -0.85 -12.97
N LYS A 178 -16.66 -1.77 -12.05
CA LYS A 178 -17.87 -1.70 -11.20
C LYS A 178 -17.80 -0.62 -10.12
N ILE A 179 -16.59 -0.27 -9.69
CA ILE A 179 -16.32 0.83 -8.75
C ILE A 179 -15.19 1.69 -9.30
N LYS A 180 -15.22 2.99 -8.98
CA LYS A 180 -14.12 3.90 -9.33
C LYS A 180 -12.99 3.70 -8.31
N THR A 181 -11.81 3.27 -8.76
CA THR A 181 -10.64 3.11 -7.90
C THR A 181 -9.62 4.21 -8.14
N ALA A 182 -8.87 4.54 -7.10
CA ALA A 182 -7.69 5.38 -7.21
C ALA A 182 -6.63 4.94 -6.21
N ALA A 183 -5.37 5.28 -6.49
CA ALA A 183 -4.27 5.08 -5.56
C ALA A 183 -3.42 6.35 -5.43
N LEU A 184 -2.89 6.56 -4.21
CA LEU A 184 -1.85 7.52 -3.91
C LEU A 184 -0.63 6.78 -3.38
N MET A 185 0.49 6.96 -4.07
CA MET A 185 1.78 6.40 -3.70
C MET A 185 2.62 7.43 -2.97
N PHE A 186 3.20 7.04 -1.84
CA PHE A 186 4.08 7.90 -1.06
C PHE A 186 5.36 7.18 -0.60
N SER A 187 6.32 7.97 -0.15
CA SER A 187 7.51 7.58 0.58
C SER A 187 7.63 8.42 1.85
N ASN A 188 8.14 7.83 2.91
CA ASN A 188 8.43 8.58 4.15
C ASN A 188 9.57 9.60 3.98
N VAL A 189 10.41 9.42 2.96
CA VAL A 189 11.57 10.28 2.68
C VAL A 189 11.22 11.41 1.70
N TYR A 190 10.42 11.08 0.67
CA TYR A 190 10.18 11.99 -0.46
C TYR A 190 8.74 12.52 -0.56
N GLY A 191 7.87 12.16 0.39
CA GLY A 191 6.47 12.56 0.36
C GLY A 191 5.68 11.84 -0.74
N ILE A 192 4.75 12.55 -1.37
CA ILE A 192 3.94 12.00 -2.47
C ILE A 192 4.83 11.73 -3.68
N LEU A 193 4.80 10.50 -4.16
CA LEU A 193 5.56 10.05 -5.34
C LEU A 193 4.72 10.00 -6.60
N GLY A 194 3.43 9.72 -6.47
CA GLY A 194 2.54 9.63 -7.62
C GLY A 194 1.09 9.39 -7.24
N LYS A 195 0.20 9.68 -8.18
CA LYS A 195 -1.25 9.55 -8.06
C LYS A 195 -1.82 8.94 -9.31
N THR A 196 -2.80 8.05 -9.17
CA THR A 196 -3.57 7.55 -10.31
C THR A 196 -4.59 8.60 -10.77
N LYS A 197 -5.18 8.38 -11.93
CA LYS A 197 -6.06 9.33 -12.63
C LYS A 197 -7.15 9.98 -11.76
N TYR A 198 -7.81 9.21 -10.90
CA TYR A 198 -8.92 9.69 -10.08
C TYR A 198 -8.53 10.03 -8.64
N ALA A 199 -7.24 10.02 -8.30
CA ALA A 199 -6.80 10.18 -6.93
C ALA A 199 -7.21 11.53 -6.32
N ASP A 200 -7.02 12.63 -7.03
CA ASP A 200 -7.38 13.95 -6.52
C ASP A 200 -8.89 14.11 -6.30
N GLU A 201 -9.71 13.55 -7.20
CA GLU A 201 -11.18 13.51 -7.03
C GLU A 201 -11.55 12.74 -5.76
N LEU A 202 -11.02 11.53 -5.59
CA LEU A 202 -11.37 10.68 -4.46
C LEU A 202 -10.81 11.21 -3.13
N ILE A 203 -9.66 11.84 -3.13
CA ILE A 203 -9.10 12.54 -1.97
C ILE A 203 -10.07 13.59 -1.45
N GLN A 204 -10.72 14.37 -2.33
CA GLN A 204 -11.68 15.40 -1.89
C GLN A 204 -12.90 14.81 -1.16
N LEU A 205 -13.31 13.58 -1.51
CA LEU A 205 -14.42 12.88 -0.84
C LEU A 205 -14.10 12.50 0.61
N HIS A 206 -12.81 12.40 0.96
CA HIS A 206 -12.32 12.00 2.27
C HIS A 206 -11.68 13.16 3.07
N LYS A 207 -11.75 14.40 2.58
CA LYS A 207 -11.30 15.55 3.38
C LYS A 207 -12.24 15.79 4.55
N GLN A 208 -11.67 16.20 5.68
CA GLN A 208 -12.45 16.68 6.82
C GLN A 208 -13.42 17.76 6.32
N LYS A 209 -14.70 17.57 6.57
CA LYS A 209 -15.68 18.63 6.36
C LYS A 209 -15.32 19.75 7.33
N GLY A 210 -14.90 20.88 6.81
CA GLY A 210 -14.55 22.04 7.63
C GLY A 210 -15.67 22.35 8.64
N VAL A 211 -15.26 22.51 9.89
CA VAL A 211 -16.11 23.01 10.97
C VAL A 211 -16.40 24.47 10.71
#